data_52439a25ebf5644502adcc8726d8f97b
#
_entry.id   52439a25ebf5644502adcc8726d8f97b
#
_cell.length_a   1.000
_cell.length_b   1.000
_cell.length_c   1.000
_cell.angle_alpha   90.00
_cell.angle_beta   90.00
_cell.angle_gamma   90.00
#
_symmetry.space_group_name_H-M   'P 1'
#
loop_
_entity.id
_entity.type
_entity.pdbx_description
1 polymer ?
#
loop_
_entity_poly.entity_id
_entity_poly.type
_entity_poly.pdbx_seq_one_letter_code
_entity_poly.pdbx_strand_id
1 'polypeptide(L)'
;PSLQKAANIDEVLIINDLQAQGYALDFIKSKDLETLIKGSHVPKQNNTKLVCGMGTGFNVAIAYQSSFGTFVPASEYGHARITAANKKQNLILQQLEKNSSFVSYENILAGPGLNRLDQVLNQRNDRTPADILAAAGEGELQAKEVGTQLAGFAGQAFGDFALMNMALGGVYLIGGVARAMMPYLKDENFKNNFYARGNFSK
;
A
#
# COMPACT_ATOMS: atom_id res chain seq x y z
N PRO A 1 22.30 8.38 -23.77
CA PRO A 1 23.54 9.01 -24.33
C PRO A 1 23.63 10.50 -24.02
N SER A 2 22.49 11.22 -23.92
CA SER A 2 22.47 12.67 -23.64
C SER A 2 22.80 13.01 -22.19
N LEU A 3 22.27 12.24 -21.22
CA LEU A 3 22.52 12.48 -19.78
C LEU A 3 23.97 12.17 -19.39
N GLN A 4 24.53 11.07 -19.88
CA GLN A 4 25.95 10.71 -19.66
C GLN A 4 26.88 11.84 -20.13
N LYS A 5 26.66 12.36 -21.36
CA LYS A 5 27.46 13.46 -21.91
C LYS A 5 27.25 14.76 -21.13
N ALA A 6 26.01 15.11 -20.76
CA ALA A 6 25.72 16.35 -20.06
C ALA A 6 26.28 16.38 -18.63
N ALA A 7 26.27 15.22 -17.94
CA ALA A 7 26.76 15.09 -16.58
C ALA A 7 28.24 14.68 -16.48
N ASN A 8 28.88 14.34 -17.60
CA ASN A 8 30.25 13.83 -17.67
C ASN A 8 30.47 12.61 -16.73
N ILE A 9 29.56 11.64 -16.80
CA ILE A 9 29.57 10.41 -16.00
C ILE A 9 29.58 9.19 -16.92
N ASP A 10 30.24 8.13 -16.46
CA ASP A 10 30.45 6.91 -17.25
C ASP A 10 29.20 6.06 -17.33
N GLU A 11 28.38 6.06 -16.28
CA GLU A 11 27.20 5.19 -16.18
C GLU A 11 25.98 5.93 -15.64
N VAL A 12 24.81 5.75 -16.26
CA VAL A 12 23.51 6.31 -15.84
C VAL A 12 22.49 5.20 -15.77
N LEU A 13 21.89 5.02 -14.59
CA LEU A 13 20.74 4.16 -14.37
C LEU A 13 19.51 5.03 -14.06
N ILE A 14 18.45 4.82 -14.83
CA ILE A 14 17.16 5.46 -14.56
C ILE A 14 16.26 4.41 -13.91
N ILE A 15 15.79 4.72 -12.71
CA ILE A 15 14.85 3.88 -11.93
C ILE A 15 13.62 4.71 -11.57
N ASN A 16 12.49 4.06 -11.26
CA ASN A 16 11.32 4.77 -10.76
C ASN A 16 11.52 5.17 -9.27
N ASP A 17 10.67 6.10 -8.80
CA ASP A 17 10.75 6.64 -7.45
C ASP A 17 10.57 5.56 -6.37
N LEU A 18 9.67 4.61 -6.58
CA LEU A 18 9.42 3.54 -5.62
C LEU A 18 10.58 2.52 -5.57
N GLN A 19 11.24 2.25 -6.70
CA GLN A 19 12.50 1.49 -6.70
C GLN A 19 13.58 2.20 -5.86
N ALA A 20 13.72 3.53 -6.02
CA ALA A 20 14.66 4.32 -5.23
C ALA A 20 14.34 4.22 -3.72
N GLN A 21 13.06 4.26 -3.34
CA GLN A 21 12.63 4.04 -1.95
C GLN A 21 12.99 2.63 -1.45
N GLY A 22 12.88 1.62 -2.30
CA GLY A 22 13.30 0.25 -1.96
C GLY A 22 14.79 0.17 -1.61
N TYR A 23 15.65 0.80 -2.40
CA TYR A 23 17.08 0.90 -2.10
C TYR A 23 17.37 1.72 -0.83
N ALA A 24 16.55 2.74 -0.55
CA ALA A 24 16.74 3.61 0.61
C ALA A 24 16.41 2.93 1.95
N LEU A 25 15.68 1.81 1.97
CA LEU A 25 15.23 1.15 3.21
C LEU A 25 16.37 0.78 4.16
N ASP A 26 17.55 0.47 3.63
CA ASP A 26 18.71 0.09 4.44
C ASP A 26 19.34 1.26 5.20
N PHE A 27 18.99 2.49 4.81
CA PHE A 27 19.50 3.73 5.40
C PHE A 27 18.50 4.41 6.34
N ILE A 28 17.25 3.90 6.43
CA ILE A 28 16.21 4.45 7.30
C ILE A 28 16.49 4.03 8.75
N LYS A 29 16.52 5.00 9.66
CA LYS A 29 16.74 4.75 11.08
C LYS A 29 15.42 4.41 11.78
N SER A 30 15.46 3.55 12.77
CA SER A 30 14.26 3.13 13.52
C SER A 30 13.48 4.30 14.14
N LYS A 31 14.15 5.40 14.50
CA LYS A 31 13.52 6.61 15.03
C LYS A 31 12.63 7.35 14.00
N ASP A 32 12.86 7.09 12.72
CA ASP A 32 12.14 7.73 11.60
C ASP A 32 10.96 6.84 11.13
N LEU A 33 10.71 5.72 11.83
CA LEU A 33 9.65 4.77 11.56
C LEU A 33 8.60 4.76 12.68
N GLU A 34 7.34 4.65 12.28
CA GLU A 34 6.23 4.33 13.17
C GLU A 34 5.78 2.89 12.93
N THR A 35 5.82 2.05 13.97
CA THR A 35 5.45 0.63 13.86
C THR A 35 3.95 0.45 14.05
N LEU A 36 3.25 -0.01 13.01
CA LEU A 36 1.82 -0.34 13.05
C LEU A 36 1.55 -1.73 13.60
N ILE A 37 2.32 -2.70 13.13
CA ILE A 37 2.27 -4.10 13.53
C ILE A 37 3.69 -4.55 13.87
N LYS A 38 3.89 -5.01 15.09
CA LYS A 38 5.19 -5.58 15.50
C LYS A 38 5.26 -7.03 15.05
N GLY A 39 6.21 -7.35 14.17
CA GLY A 39 6.50 -8.73 13.80
C GLY A 39 7.07 -9.55 14.95
N SER A 40 6.79 -10.84 14.97
CA SER A 40 7.38 -11.81 15.89
C SER A 40 8.78 -12.27 15.45
N HIS A 41 9.09 -12.11 14.17
CA HIS A 41 10.36 -12.51 13.58
C HIS A 41 11.42 -11.43 13.76
N VAL A 42 12.61 -11.84 14.21
CA VAL A 42 13.78 -10.94 14.19
C VAL A 42 14.43 -11.04 12.81
N PRO A 43 14.47 -9.95 12.03
CA PRO A 43 15.08 -9.97 10.71
C PRO A 43 16.53 -10.43 10.80
N LYS A 44 16.87 -11.51 10.10
CA LYS A 44 18.26 -11.93 9.86
C LYS A 44 18.75 -11.24 8.59
N GLN A 45 20.05 -11.31 8.34
CA GLN A 45 20.58 -10.92 7.03
C GLN A 45 19.84 -11.67 5.90
N ASN A 46 19.60 -11.02 4.77
CA ASN A 46 18.91 -11.56 3.60
C ASN A 46 17.38 -11.69 3.72
N ASN A 47 16.71 -10.70 4.27
CA ASN A 47 15.26 -10.66 4.31
C ASN A 47 14.69 -9.72 3.23
N THR A 48 13.66 -10.20 2.53
CA THR A 48 12.89 -9.35 1.62
C THR A 48 12.12 -8.29 2.39
N LYS A 49 12.14 -7.04 1.90
CA LYS A 49 11.35 -5.91 2.39
C LYS A 49 10.42 -5.43 1.28
N LEU A 50 9.26 -4.93 1.63
CA LEU A 50 8.32 -4.29 0.69
C LEU A 50 8.19 -2.81 1.00
N VAL A 51 8.14 -1.97 -0.04
CA VAL A 51 7.70 -0.58 0.05
C VAL A 51 6.38 -0.45 -0.66
N CYS A 52 5.33 -0.10 0.06
CA CYS A 52 3.99 0.14 -0.47
C CYS A 52 3.74 1.65 -0.51
N GLY A 53 3.70 2.22 -1.71
CA GLY A 53 3.44 3.63 -1.94
C GLY A 53 1.94 3.90 -2.08
N MET A 54 1.35 4.58 -1.10
CA MET A 54 -0.05 5.04 -1.13
C MET A 54 -0.08 6.56 -1.26
N GLY A 55 -0.32 7.07 -2.45
CA GLY A 55 -0.36 8.49 -2.78
C GLY A 55 -1.46 8.81 -3.81
N THR A 56 -1.14 9.62 -4.82
CA THR A 56 -2.01 9.84 -5.99
C THR A 56 -2.21 8.56 -6.80
N GLY A 57 -1.20 7.68 -6.82
CA GLY A 57 -1.23 6.31 -7.31
C GLY A 57 -0.92 5.31 -6.19
N PHE A 58 -0.90 4.03 -6.54
CA PHE A 58 -0.49 2.94 -5.67
C PHE A 58 0.43 1.97 -6.42
N ASN A 59 1.57 1.65 -5.81
CA ASN A 59 2.43 0.57 -6.29
C ASN A 59 3.25 -0.03 -5.14
N VAL A 60 3.95 -1.13 -5.40
CA VAL A 60 4.81 -1.83 -4.43
C VAL A 60 6.18 -2.08 -5.05
N ALA A 61 7.25 -1.73 -4.34
CA ALA A 61 8.61 -2.16 -4.68
C ALA A 61 9.07 -3.27 -3.73
N ILE A 62 9.80 -4.23 -4.26
CA ILE A 62 10.32 -5.38 -3.53
C ILE A 62 11.84 -5.24 -3.44
N ALA A 63 12.36 -5.09 -2.22
CA ALA A 63 13.80 -5.02 -1.97
C ALA A 63 14.30 -6.39 -1.50
N TYR A 64 14.95 -7.10 -2.40
CA TYR A 64 15.62 -8.37 -2.10
C TYR A 64 17.00 -8.09 -1.52
N GLN A 65 17.23 -8.47 -0.28
CA GLN A 65 18.54 -8.36 0.37
C GLN A 65 19.30 -9.67 0.26
N SER A 66 20.57 -9.59 -0.12
CA SER A 66 21.49 -10.71 -0.20
C SER A 66 22.89 -10.32 0.28
N SER A 67 23.79 -11.29 0.39
CA SER A 67 25.22 -11.05 0.67
C SER A 67 25.90 -10.20 -0.43
N PHE A 68 25.32 -10.10 -1.61
CA PHE A 68 25.84 -9.33 -2.73
C PHE A 68 25.26 -7.91 -2.81
N GLY A 69 24.36 -7.55 -1.88
CA GLY A 69 23.69 -6.25 -1.81
C GLY A 69 22.17 -6.35 -1.95
N THR A 70 21.55 -5.18 -2.08
CA THR A 70 20.10 -5.04 -2.25
C THR A 70 19.77 -4.92 -3.75
N PHE A 71 18.78 -5.68 -4.20
CA PHE A 71 18.25 -5.62 -5.57
C PHE A 71 16.77 -5.26 -5.54
N VAL A 72 16.37 -4.24 -6.31
CA VAL A 72 14.98 -3.78 -6.40
C VAL A 72 14.55 -3.77 -7.86
N PRO A 73 13.88 -4.84 -8.35
CA PRO A 73 13.35 -4.88 -9.70
C PRO A 73 12.21 -3.87 -9.89
N ALA A 74 11.96 -3.48 -11.14
CA ALA A 74 10.74 -2.78 -11.50
C ALA A 74 9.53 -3.68 -11.25
N SER A 75 8.41 -3.09 -10.80
CA SER A 75 7.18 -3.82 -10.51
C SER A 75 5.96 -2.90 -10.70
N GLU A 76 4.82 -3.51 -11.03
CA GLU A 76 3.55 -2.83 -11.29
C GLU A 76 2.39 -3.55 -10.55
N TYR A 77 2.57 -3.76 -9.25
CA TYR A 77 1.56 -4.40 -8.39
C TYR A 77 0.24 -3.61 -8.36
N GLY A 78 0.32 -2.27 -8.45
CA GLY A 78 -0.84 -1.40 -8.45
C GLY A 78 -1.86 -1.76 -9.54
N HIS A 79 -1.38 -2.24 -10.67
CA HIS A 79 -2.20 -2.59 -11.82
C HIS A 79 -2.72 -4.04 -11.82
N ALA A 80 -2.36 -4.85 -10.82
CA ALA A 80 -2.95 -6.17 -10.66
C ALA A 80 -4.39 -6.06 -10.11
N ARG A 81 -5.22 -7.09 -10.40
CA ARG A 81 -6.62 -7.14 -9.93
C ARG A 81 -6.66 -7.26 -8.41
N ILE A 82 -7.45 -6.42 -7.75
CA ILE A 82 -7.73 -6.54 -6.33
C ILE A 82 -8.78 -7.63 -6.07
N THR A 83 -8.67 -8.30 -4.93
CA THR A 83 -9.63 -9.31 -4.48
C THR A 83 -10.32 -8.87 -3.20
N ALA A 84 -11.47 -9.47 -2.89
CA ALA A 84 -12.23 -9.22 -1.68
C ALA A 84 -11.91 -10.26 -0.59
N ALA A 85 -11.68 -9.82 0.64
CA ALA A 85 -11.50 -10.70 1.80
C ALA A 85 -12.83 -11.13 2.45
N ASN A 86 -13.92 -10.40 2.19
CA ASN A 86 -15.22 -10.64 2.81
C ASN A 86 -16.39 -10.22 1.89
N LYS A 87 -17.61 -10.58 2.30
CA LYS A 87 -18.83 -10.29 1.52
C LYS A 87 -19.02 -8.80 1.23
N LYS A 88 -18.73 -7.92 2.17
CA LYS A 88 -18.89 -6.48 2.00
C LYS A 88 -17.94 -5.93 0.95
N GLN A 89 -16.66 -6.29 1.03
CA GLN A 89 -15.68 -5.95 0.00
C GLN A 89 -16.07 -6.51 -1.37
N ASN A 90 -16.57 -7.74 -1.43
CA ASN A 90 -17.04 -8.32 -2.68
C ASN A 90 -18.19 -7.51 -3.32
N LEU A 91 -19.16 -7.06 -2.53
CA LEU A 91 -20.24 -6.20 -3.01
C LEU A 91 -19.72 -4.85 -3.51
N ILE A 92 -18.74 -4.25 -2.83
CA ILE A 92 -18.08 -3.01 -3.27
C ILE A 92 -17.42 -3.22 -4.64
N LEU A 93 -16.61 -4.28 -4.80
CA LEU A 93 -15.95 -4.57 -6.07
C LEU A 93 -16.96 -4.83 -7.20
N GLN A 94 -18.02 -5.58 -6.95
CA GLN A 94 -19.10 -5.80 -7.93
C GLN A 94 -19.78 -4.50 -8.38
N GLN A 95 -19.95 -3.53 -7.47
CA GLN A 95 -20.51 -2.21 -7.85
C GLN A 95 -19.53 -1.42 -8.71
N LEU A 96 -18.25 -1.43 -8.39
CA LEU A 96 -17.21 -0.76 -9.17
C LEU A 96 -17.05 -1.38 -10.57
N GLU A 97 -17.18 -2.70 -10.67
CA GLU A 97 -17.09 -3.45 -11.94
C GLU A 97 -18.27 -3.19 -12.88
N LYS A 98 -19.38 -2.63 -12.41
CA LYS A 98 -20.47 -2.19 -13.33
C LYS A 98 -20.02 -1.10 -14.33
N ASN A 99 -19.05 -0.27 -13.93
CA ASN A 99 -18.53 0.83 -14.72
C ASN A 99 -17.12 0.57 -15.26
N SER A 100 -16.53 -0.59 -14.96
CA SER A 100 -15.18 -0.98 -15.35
C SER A 100 -15.09 -2.49 -15.43
N SER A 101 -14.51 -3.03 -16.49
CA SER A 101 -14.28 -4.48 -16.61
C SER A 101 -13.23 -5.02 -15.63
N PHE A 102 -12.58 -4.13 -14.89
CA PHE A 102 -11.42 -4.47 -14.08
C PHE A 102 -11.22 -3.46 -12.93
N VAL A 103 -11.03 -3.95 -11.70
CA VAL A 103 -10.68 -3.14 -10.54
C VAL A 103 -9.31 -3.57 -10.05
N SER A 104 -8.33 -2.65 -10.12
CA SER A 104 -6.96 -2.88 -9.68
C SER A 104 -6.74 -2.48 -8.22
N TYR A 105 -5.58 -2.87 -7.65
CA TYR A 105 -5.16 -2.37 -6.33
C TYR A 105 -5.10 -0.84 -6.29
N GLU A 106 -4.57 -0.20 -7.34
CA GLU A 106 -4.50 1.25 -7.41
C GLU A 106 -5.89 1.91 -7.41
N ASN A 107 -6.88 1.29 -8.04
CA ASN A 107 -8.24 1.83 -8.05
C ASN A 107 -8.83 1.98 -6.64
N ILE A 108 -8.36 1.21 -5.67
CA ILE A 108 -8.83 1.23 -4.28
C ILE A 108 -7.81 1.88 -3.34
N LEU A 109 -6.50 1.55 -3.45
CA LEU A 109 -5.50 1.91 -2.45
C LEU A 109 -4.83 3.26 -2.68
N ALA A 110 -5.13 3.94 -3.79
CA ALA A 110 -4.69 5.31 -4.07
C ALA A 110 -5.71 6.36 -3.58
N GLY A 111 -5.32 7.63 -3.60
CA GLY A 111 -6.21 8.74 -3.22
C GLY A 111 -7.59 8.69 -3.89
N PRO A 112 -7.68 8.55 -5.24
CA PRO A 112 -8.97 8.41 -5.93
C PRO A 112 -9.82 7.21 -5.47
N GLY A 113 -9.23 6.23 -4.77
CA GLY A 113 -9.94 5.10 -4.19
C GLY A 113 -10.91 5.51 -3.08
N LEU A 114 -10.57 6.53 -2.28
CA LEU A 114 -11.48 7.11 -1.29
C LEU A 114 -12.76 7.63 -1.93
N ASN A 115 -12.64 8.34 -3.06
CA ASN A 115 -13.81 8.84 -3.81
C ASN A 115 -14.66 7.69 -4.35
N ARG A 116 -14.03 6.66 -4.92
CA ARG A 116 -14.75 5.49 -5.45
C ARG A 116 -15.49 4.74 -4.35
N LEU A 117 -14.86 4.58 -3.18
CA LEU A 117 -15.50 3.97 -2.01
C LEU A 117 -16.66 4.84 -1.50
N ASP A 118 -16.49 6.16 -1.44
CA ASP A 118 -17.54 7.08 -1.01
C ASP A 118 -18.74 7.05 -1.98
N GLN A 119 -18.46 7.01 -3.27
CA GLN A 119 -19.51 6.88 -4.28
C GLN A 119 -20.29 5.57 -4.15
N VAL A 120 -19.61 4.44 -3.91
CA VAL A 120 -20.28 3.14 -3.77
C VAL A 120 -21.03 3.01 -2.46
N LEU A 121 -20.45 3.48 -1.36
CA LEU A 121 -21.02 3.31 -0.03
C LEU A 121 -22.09 4.35 0.31
N ASN A 122 -21.88 5.60 -0.11
CA ASN A 122 -22.67 6.74 0.31
C ASN A 122 -23.38 7.47 -0.85
N GLN A 123 -23.18 7.00 -2.10
CA GLN A 123 -23.71 7.61 -3.33
C GLN A 123 -23.29 9.10 -3.49
N ARG A 124 -22.08 9.43 -3.04
CA ARG A 124 -21.50 10.78 -3.07
C ARG A 124 -20.28 10.83 -4.01
N ASN A 125 -20.20 11.91 -4.79
CA ASN A 125 -19.11 12.16 -5.73
C ASN A 125 -18.62 13.62 -5.69
N ASP A 126 -19.06 14.38 -4.69
CA ASP A 126 -18.87 15.81 -4.51
C ASP A 126 -17.69 16.15 -3.57
N ARG A 127 -17.03 15.16 -2.97
CA ARG A 127 -15.95 15.33 -2.00
C ARG A 127 -14.59 14.94 -2.59
N THR A 128 -13.53 15.65 -2.19
CA THR A 128 -12.16 15.20 -2.42
C THR A 128 -11.75 14.14 -1.38
N PRO A 129 -10.67 13.36 -1.63
CA PRO A 129 -10.11 12.46 -0.63
C PRO A 129 -9.81 13.15 0.72
N ALA A 130 -9.34 14.40 0.67
CA ALA A 130 -9.05 15.18 1.87
C ALA A 130 -10.33 15.53 2.64
N ASP A 131 -11.41 15.93 1.94
CA ASP A 131 -12.71 16.24 2.56
C ASP A 131 -13.31 15.01 3.25
N ILE A 132 -13.21 13.83 2.62
CA ILE A 132 -13.69 12.57 3.19
C ILE A 132 -12.94 12.26 4.50
N LEU A 133 -11.61 12.38 4.51
CA LEU A 133 -10.80 12.11 5.70
C LEU A 133 -11.01 13.18 6.79
N ALA A 134 -11.21 14.44 6.42
CA ALA A 134 -11.54 15.51 7.37
C ALA A 134 -12.90 15.25 8.03
N ALA A 135 -13.95 14.99 7.25
CA ALA A 135 -15.28 14.67 7.76
C ALA A 135 -15.28 13.43 8.68
N ALA A 136 -14.46 12.43 8.33
CA ALA A 136 -14.27 11.26 9.17
C ALA A 136 -13.61 11.61 10.52
N GLY A 137 -12.62 12.52 10.51
CA GLY A 137 -11.99 13.06 11.72
C GLY A 137 -12.97 13.84 12.61
N GLU A 138 -13.91 14.56 12.01
CA GLU A 138 -15.00 15.30 12.70
C GLU A 138 -16.11 14.37 13.21
N GLY A 139 -16.08 13.10 12.87
CA GLY A 139 -17.00 12.10 13.42
C GLY A 139 -18.10 11.63 12.47
N GLU A 140 -18.13 12.09 11.21
CA GLU A 140 -19.12 11.62 10.24
C GLU A 140 -19.01 10.11 10.00
N LEU A 141 -20.06 9.37 10.35
CA LEU A 141 -20.05 7.89 10.31
C LEU A 141 -19.88 7.34 8.89
N GLN A 142 -20.48 7.98 7.90
CA GLN A 142 -20.36 7.58 6.50
C GLN A 142 -18.93 7.75 5.99
N ALA A 143 -18.26 8.84 6.32
CA ALA A 143 -16.87 9.09 5.98
C ALA A 143 -15.90 8.13 6.72
N LYS A 144 -16.18 7.84 8.01
CA LYS A 144 -15.44 6.82 8.76
C LYS A 144 -15.54 5.45 8.12
N GLU A 145 -16.70 5.07 7.62
CA GLU A 145 -16.89 3.80 6.94
C GLU A 145 -16.03 3.68 5.67
N VAL A 146 -15.88 4.76 4.91
CA VAL A 146 -14.97 4.81 3.74
C VAL A 146 -13.52 4.49 4.15
N GLY A 147 -13.03 5.16 5.19
CA GLY A 147 -11.69 4.91 5.74
C GLY A 147 -11.52 3.47 6.23
N THR A 148 -12.52 2.94 6.94
CA THR A 148 -12.54 1.56 7.44
C THR A 148 -12.46 0.54 6.30
N GLN A 149 -13.22 0.73 5.22
CA GLN A 149 -13.20 -0.18 4.09
C GLN A 149 -11.87 -0.11 3.31
N LEU A 150 -11.32 1.09 3.11
CA LEU A 150 -10.01 1.23 2.48
C LEU A 150 -8.92 0.52 3.32
N ALA A 151 -8.92 0.71 4.65
CA ALA A 151 -7.98 0.03 5.54
C ALA A 151 -8.14 -1.50 5.51
N GLY A 152 -9.37 -2.00 5.41
CA GLY A 152 -9.62 -3.42 5.25
C GLY A 152 -9.04 -4.00 3.95
N PHE A 153 -9.21 -3.31 2.82
CA PHE A 153 -8.58 -3.68 1.55
C PHE A 153 -7.06 -3.59 1.62
N ALA A 154 -6.51 -2.53 2.27
CA ALA A 154 -5.08 -2.37 2.46
C ALA A 154 -4.49 -3.50 3.31
N GLY A 155 -5.14 -3.87 4.41
CA GLY A 155 -4.71 -4.98 5.27
C GLY A 155 -4.63 -6.28 4.50
N GLN A 156 -5.68 -6.62 3.74
CA GLN A 156 -5.68 -7.80 2.88
C GLN A 156 -4.54 -7.76 1.86
N ALA A 157 -4.44 -6.68 1.08
CA ALA A 157 -3.43 -6.57 0.03
C ALA A 157 -2.00 -6.69 0.58
N PHE A 158 -1.70 -5.97 1.66
CA PHE A 158 -0.35 -5.99 2.25
C PHE A 158 -0.01 -7.33 2.88
N GLY A 159 -0.99 -8.02 3.47
CA GLY A 159 -0.81 -9.37 3.96
C GLY A 159 -0.51 -10.36 2.84
N ASP A 160 -1.23 -10.26 1.70
CA ASP A 160 -0.99 -11.09 0.52
C ASP A 160 0.39 -10.81 -0.07
N PHE A 161 0.77 -9.54 -0.25
CA PHE A 161 2.09 -9.16 -0.76
C PHE A 161 3.23 -9.63 0.16
N ALA A 162 3.04 -9.49 1.49
CA ALA A 162 4.01 -9.98 2.47
C ALA A 162 4.22 -11.48 2.36
N LEU A 163 3.13 -12.24 2.23
CA LEU A 163 3.19 -13.70 2.08
C LEU A 163 3.81 -14.11 0.74
N MET A 164 3.34 -13.55 -0.38
CA MET A 164 3.84 -13.90 -1.72
C MET A 164 5.33 -13.64 -1.91
N ASN A 165 5.87 -12.64 -1.21
CA ASN A 165 7.29 -12.25 -1.31
C ASN A 165 8.13 -12.70 -0.11
N MET A 166 7.55 -13.44 0.85
CA MET A 166 8.21 -13.81 2.10
C MET A 166 8.90 -12.59 2.75
N ALA A 167 8.16 -11.50 2.90
CA ALA A 167 8.68 -10.19 3.30
C ALA A 167 9.01 -10.14 4.80
N LEU A 168 9.90 -11.00 5.26
CA LEU A 168 10.32 -11.12 6.66
C LEU A 168 11.09 -9.90 7.17
N GLY A 169 11.61 -9.07 6.26
CA GLY A 169 12.27 -7.80 6.57
C GLY A 169 11.29 -6.64 6.85
N GLY A 170 9.99 -6.86 6.59
CA GLY A 170 8.93 -5.90 6.88
C GLY A 170 8.21 -5.33 5.65
N VAL A 171 7.06 -4.72 5.92
CA VAL A 171 6.25 -3.96 4.95
C VAL A 171 6.27 -2.49 5.37
N TYR A 172 6.78 -1.63 4.51
CA TYR A 172 6.96 -0.20 4.76
C TYR A 172 5.95 0.60 3.95
N LEU A 173 5.15 1.41 4.63
CA LEU A 173 4.14 2.25 4.01
C LEU A 173 4.67 3.66 3.83
N ILE A 174 4.53 4.22 2.65
CA ILE A 174 4.91 5.60 2.33
C ILE A 174 3.79 6.32 1.56
N GLY A 175 3.87 7.63 1.51
CA GLY A 175 2.95 8.47 0.74
C GLY A 175 1.95 9.24 1.59
N GLY A 176 1.28 10.19 0.94
CA GLY A 176 0.34 11.10 1.59
C GLY A 176 -0.92 10.39 2.10
N VAL A 177 -1.44 9.46 1.29
CA VAL A 177 -2.63 8.67 1.66
C VAL A 177 -2.32 7.74 2.83
N ALA A 178 -1.15 7.07 2.83
CA ALA A 178 -0.73 6.23 3.96
C ALA A 178 -0.71 7.02 5.28
N ARG A 179 -0.15 8.23 5.26
CA ARG A 179 -0.11 9.12 6.45
C ARG A 179 -1.51 9.55 6.90
N ALA A 180 -2.34 9.98 5.97
CA ALA A 180 -3.69 10.42 6.29
C ALA A 180 -4.58 9.27 6.79
N MET A 181 -4.30 8.04 6.36
CA MET A 181 -5.00 6.83 6.78
C MET A 181 -4.50 6.23 8.11
N MET A 182 -3.48 6.82 8.76
CA MET A 182 -2.89 6.29 10.01
C MET A 182 -3.91 5.89 11.09
N PRO A 183 -4.99 6.67 11.36
CA PRO A 183 -5.99 6.26 12.35
C PRO A 183 -6.63 4.91 12.03
N TYR A 184 -6.87 4.62 10.76
CA TYR A 184 -7.50 3.38 10.29
C TYR A 184 -6.50 2.22 10.15
N LEU A 185 -5.24 2.52 9.81
CA LEU A 185 -4.17 1.51 9.71
C LEU A 185 -3.71 1.00 11.09
N LYS A 186 -4.01 1.73 12.16
CA LYS A 186 -3.79 1.30 13.55
C LYS A 186 -4.95 0.45 14.11
N ASP A 187 -6.10 0.47 13.43
CA ASP A 187 -7.31 -0.23 13.86
C ASP A 187 -7.20 -1.75 13.70
N GLU A 188 -7.98 -2.46 14.51
CA GLU A 188 -8.03 -3.92 14.46
C GLU A 188 -8.57 -4.45 13.13
N ASN A 189 -9.41 -3.69 12.42
CA ASN A 189 -9.91 -4.10 11.10
C ASN A 189 -8.75 -4.26 10.09
N PHE A 190 -7.80 -3.31 10.07
CA PHE A 190 -6.60 -3.43 9.23
C PHE A 190 -5.77 -4.65 9.63
N LYS A 191 -5.47 -4.81 10.93
CA LYS A 191 -4.65 -5.91 11.45
C LYS A 191 -5.27 -7.27 11.17
N ASN A 192 -6.58 -7.41 11.44
CA ASN A 192 -7.31 -8.66 11.20
C ASN A 192 -7.26 -9.06 9.71
N ASN A 193 -7.45 -8.10 8.79
CA ASN A 193 -7.33 -8.37 7.37
C ASN A 193 -5.89 -8.67 6.94
N PHE A 194 -4.89 -8.05 7.58
CA PHE A 194 -3.48 -8.36 7.32
C PHE A 194 -3.10 -9.77 7.76
N TYR A 195 -3.56 -10.21 8.93
CA TYR A 195 -3.24 -11.53 9.48
C TYR A 195 -4.10 -12.68 8.93
N ALA A 196 -5.22 -12.42 8.27
CA ALA A 196 -6.11 -13.46 7.75
C ALA A 196 -5.49 -14.24 6.58
N ARG A 197 -4.47 -15.06 6.87
CA ARG A 197 -3.66 -15.83 5.87
C ARG A 197 -3.72 -17.35 6.09
N GLY A 198 -4.80 -17.87 6.63
CA GLY A 198 -4.97 -19.30 6.86
C GLY A 198 -3.87 -19.87 7.77
N ASN A 199 -3.08 -20.80 7.26
CA ASN A 199 -2.00 -21.42 8.03
C ASN A 199 -0.86 -20.44 8.42
N PHE A 200 -0.80 -19.27 7.81
CA PHE A 200 0.20 -18.23 8.08
C PHE A 200 -0.34 -17.07 8.93
N SER A 201 -1.51 -17.25 9.56
CA SER A 201 -2.16 -16.20 10.39
C SER A 201 -1.55 -16.05 11.81
N LYS A 202 -0.42 -16.70 12.11
CA LYS A 202 0.23 -16.74 13.44
C LYS A 202 1.55 -15.99 13.43
#